data_8ab2288172c25a2ccce900514b2f6685
#
_entry.id   8ab2288172c25a2ccce900514b2f6685
#
_cell.length_a   1.000
_cell.length_b   1.000
_cell.length_c   1.000
_cell.angle_alpha   90.00
_cell.angle_beta   90.00
_cell.angle_gamma   90.00
#
_symmetry.space_group_name_H-M   'P 1'
#
loop_
_entity.id
_entity.type
_entity.pdbx_description
1 polymer ?
#
loop_
_entity_poly.entity_id
_entity_poly.type
_entity_poly.pdbx_seq_one_letter_code
_entity_poly.pdbx_strand_id
1 'polypeptide(L)'
;IEEFLEIRKASGDFNRKGLNLHHGINITDEFMDCVKEGKMFGLRSPKDQQVLREVNARELWQRILETRLQTGEPYILNIDAVNRALPKHQRELGLKVNTSNLCSEITLPTGRDQHGQDRTAVCCLSSLNLAYWFQWEKHPTFVEDVMRFLDNVLQDFIDRAPDGMEKARYSAMRERSVGLGVMGFHGFLQSMNVPWEGVAAKSWNKRMFKHIRAQADAASVLLANERGACPDAKDYGINERFSHKMSLAPTASISIIAGNASPGIEPIAANVFLQKTLSGSFSVRNRHLQKLLAEKGRDTDEIWSSITTTKGSVQHLDFLTQD
;
A
#
# COMPACT_ATOMS: atom_id res chain seq x y z
N ILE A 1 11.11 22.29 6.02
CA ILE A 1 10.50 21.16 6.75
C ILE A 1 9.64 21.65 7.92
N GLU A 2 10.03 22.66 8.68
CA GLU A 2 9.29 23.14 9.85
C GLU A 2 7.90 23.68 9.48
N GLU A 3 7.81 24.53 8.47
CA GLU A 3 6.53 25.01 7.94
C GLU A 3 5.67 23.86 7.42
N PHE A 4 6.28 22.90 6.73
CA PHE A 4 5.63 21.71 6.22
C PHE A 4 4.98 20.88 7.35
N LEU A 5 5.64 20.72 8.50
CA LEU A 5 5.08 20.02 9.66
C LEU A 5 3.92 20.79 10.32
N GLU A 6 3.86 22.11 10.17
CA GLU A 6 2.79 22.94 10.78
C GLU A 6 1.51 22.99 9.91
N ILE A 7 1.60 22.70 8.61
CA ILE A 7 0.48 22.86 7.67
C ILE A 7 -0.75 21.99 8.04
N ARG A 8 -0.53 20.81 8.62
CA ARG A 8 -1.60 19.86 8.99
C ARG A 8 -2.13 19.99 10.40
N LYS A 9 -1.44 20.73 11.28
CA LYS A 9 -1.92 20.95 12.66
C LYS A 9 -3.20 21.75 12.66
N ALA A 10 -4.17 21.37 13.48
CA ALA A 10 -5.47 22.04 13.57
C ALA A 10 -5.40 23.45 14.20
N SER A 11 -4.31 23.75 14.92
CA SER A 11 -4.09 25.06 15.59
C SER A 11 -3.29 26.01 14.72
N GLY A 12 -3.44 27.32 14.94
CA GLY A 12 -2.70 28.39 14.29
C GLY A 12 -3.45 29.06 13.14
N ASP A 13 -2.76 29.86 12.33
CA ASP A 13 -3.34 30.64 11.25
C ASP A 13 -3.88 29.76 10.11
N PHE A 14 -5.19 29.77 9.91
CA PHE A 14 -5.88 28.98 8.89
C PHE A 14 -5.44 29.30 7.46
N ASN A 15 -4.99 30.52 7.18
CA ASN A 15 -4.48 30.91 5.85
C ASN A 15 -3.18 30.17 5.48
N ARG A 16 -2.50 29.60 6.46
CA ARG A 16 -1.26 28.83 6.30
C ARG A 16 -1.48 27.30 6.41
N LYS A 17 -2.73 26.84 6.37
CA LYS A 17 -3.08 25.43 6.50
C LYS A 17 -3.40 24.80 5.16
N GLY A 18 -3.06 23.51 5.05
CA GLY A 18 -3.37 22.65 3.92
C GLY A 18 -4.06 21.37 4.39
N LEU A 19 -5.19 21.50 5.10
CA LEU A 19 -5.86 20.36 5.74
C LEU A 19 -6.41 19.33 4.75
N ASN A 20 -6.58 19.72 3.48
CA ASN A 20 -7.02 18.83 2.39
C ASN A 20 -5.84 18.25 1.59
N LEU A 21 -4.61 18.60 1.94
CA LEU A 21 -3.41 18.04 1.32
C LEU A 21 -2.83 16.94 2.21
N HIS A 22 -2.43 15.85 1.59
CA HIS A 22 -1.74 14.77 2.27
C HIS A 22 -0.23 14.90 2.07
N HIS A 23 0.53 14.76 3.15
CA HIS A 23 1.94 15.05 3.18
C HIS A 23 2.76 13.78 3.38
N GLY A 24 3.78 13.58 2.58
CA GLY A 24 4.80 12.54 2.74
C GLY A 24 6.19 13.15 2.85
N ILE A 25 7.09 12.49 3.55
CA ILE A 25 8.49 12.87 3.69
C ILE A 25 9.41 11.71 3.32
N ASN A 26 10.38 11.98 2.46
CA ASN A 26 11.45 11.03 2.19
C ASN A 26 12.52 11.14 3.29
N ILE A 27 12.83 10.02 3.90
CA ILE A 27 13.88 9.88 4.89
C ILE A 27 15.06 9.14 4.25
N THR A 28 16.26 9.75 4.32
CA THR A 28 17.49 9.14 3.81
C THR A 28 18.22 8.36 4.90
N ASP A 29 19.07 7.43 4.50
CA ASP A 29 19.96 6.71 5.42
C ASP A 29 20.89 7.70 6.12
N GLU A 30 21.46 8.69 5.40
CA GLU A 30 22.29 9.77 5.97
C GLU A 30 21.59 10.49 7.13
N PHE A 31 20.30 10.84 6.95
CA PHE A 31 19.54 11.49 8.02
C PHE A 31 19.38 10.57 9.22
N MET A 32 19.04 9.29 9.02
CA MET A 32 18.86 8.32 10.12
C MET A 32 20.17 8.02 10.85
N ASP A 33 21.29 8.01 10.16
CA ASP A 33 22.61 7.90 10.78
C ASP A 33 22.91 9.12 11.65
N CYS A 34 22.61 10.34 11.18
CA CYS A 34 22.70 11.55 12.01
C CYS A 34 21.79 11.49 13.24
N VAL A 35 20.57 10.97 13.11
CA VAL A 35 19.63 10.75 14.24
C VAL A 35 20.24 9.78 15.25
N LYS A 36 20.75 8.65 14.79
CA LYS A 36 21.37 7.62 15.64
C LYS A 36 22.57 8.16 16.41
N GLU A 37 23.42 8.90 15.74
CA GLU A 37 24.65 9.44 16.29
C GLU A 37 24.48 10.78 17.05
N GLY A 38 23.30 11.42 16.95
CA GLY A 38 23.02 12.73 17.56
C GLY A 38 23.75 13.88 16.91
N LYS A 39 23.99 13.79 15.60
CA LYS A 39 24.70 14.81 14.81
C LYS A 39 23.78 15.87 14.25
N MET A 40 24.38 16.96 13.79
CA MET A 40 23.71 17.96 12.95
C MET A 40 23.46 17.39 11.57
N PHE A 41 22.35 17.81 10.94
CA PHE A 41 21.96 17.44 9.59
C PHE A 41 21.75 18.70 8.75
N GLY A 42 22.35 18.73 7.56
CA GLY A 42 22.24 19.85 6.63
C GLY A 42 20.96 19.81 5.81
N LEU A 43 20.09 20.80 6.00
CA LEU A 43 18.93 21.02 5.12
C LEU A 43 19.41 21.62 3.81
N ARG A 44 19.17 20.92 2.70
CA ARG A 44 19.71 21.27 1.38
C ARG A 44 18.65 21.89 0.48
N SER A 45 19.08 22.85 -0.33
CA SER A 45 18.28 23.38 -1.44
C SER A 45 18.04 22.28 -2.48
N PRO A 46 16.80 22.05 -2.92
CA PRO A 46 16.53 21.06 -3.99
C PRO A 46 17.11 21.48 -5.36
N LYS A 47 17.39 22.77 -5.54
CA LYS A 47 17.89 23.33 -6.81
C LYS A 47 19.36 23.01 -7.06
N ASP A 48 20.20 23.15 -6.05
CA ASP A 48 21.67 23.15 -6.19
C ASP A 48 22.39 22.33 -5.10
N GLN A 49 21.61 21.69 -4.20
CA GLN A 49 22.10 20.88 -3.10
C GLN A 49 22.96 21.62 -2.06
N GLN A 50 23.00 22.96 -2.10
CA GLN A 50 23.70 23.74 -1.08
C GLN A 50 23.02 23.58 0.27
N VAL A 51 23.81 23.45 1.34
CA VAL A 51 23.29 23.43 2.71
C VAL A 51 22.82 24.84 3.07
N LEU A 52 21.52 25.00 3.28
CA LEU A 52 20.91 26.28 3.65
C LEU A 52 20.95 26.50 5.16
N ARG A 53 20.85 25.42 5.94
CA ARG A 53 20.84 25.45 7.40
C ARG A 53 21.17 24.07 7.96
N GLU A 54 21.84 24.05 9.10
CA GLU A 54 22.01 22.83 9.88
C GLU A 54 21.01 22.75 11.03
N VAL A 55 20.52 21.57 11.31
CA VAL A 55 19.55 21.29 12.38
C VAL A 55 20.00 20.06 13.17
N ASN A 56 19.61 19.99 14.46
CA ASN A 56 19.80 18.77 15.23
C ASN A 56 18.90 17.65 14.67
N ALA A 57 19.51 16.56 14.20
CA ALA A 57 18.77 15.49 13.54
C ALA A 57 17.77 14.79 14.48
N ARG A 58 18.11 14.60 15.78
CA ARG A 58 17.20 13.98 16.76
C ARG A 58 16.00 14.86 17.05
N GLU A 59 16.20 16.15 17.22
CA GLU A 59 15.12 17.10 17.47
C GLU A 59 14.17 17.19 16.27
N LEU A 60 14.72 17.24 15.05
CA LEU A 60 13.91 17.21 13.84
C LEU A 60 13.12 15.91 13.71
N TRP A 61 13.76 14.76 13.97
CA TRP A 61 13.08 13.47 13.94
C TRP A 61 11.97 13.38 14.98
N GLN A 62 12.21 13.83 16.20
CA GLN A 62 11.19 13.88 17.25
C GLN A 62 9.99 14.73 16.81
N ARG A 63 10.22 15.92 16.26
CA ARG A 63 9.14 16.78 15.74
C ARG A 63 8.33 16.12 14.61
N ILE A 64 8.98 15.39 13.72
CA ILE A 64 8.30 14.62 12.67
C ILE A 64 7.37 13.59 13.30
N LEU A 65 7.86 12.80 14.27
CA LEU A 65 7.08 11.78 14.95
C LEU A 65 5.93 12.35 15.79
N GLU A 66 6.16 13.45 16.52
CA GLU A 66 5.13 14.15 17.27
C GLU A 66 4.03 14.69 16.37
N THR A 67 4.38 15.30 15.24
CA THR A 67 3.41 15.78 14.25
C THR A 67 2.59 14.62 13.68
N ARG A 68 3.25 13.51 13.36
CA ARG A 68 2.60 12.30 12.88
C ARG A 68 1.64 11.71 13.92
N LEU A 69 2.02 11.69 15.19
CA LEU A 69 1.16 11.20 16.26
C LEU A 69 -0.10 12.09 16.43
N GLN A 70 0.05 13.39 16.28
CA GLN A 70 -1.05 14.36 16.42
C GLN A 70 -2.00 14.40 15.23
N THR A 71 -1.49 14.21 14.01
CA THR A 71 -2.24 14.48 12.77
C THR A 71 -2.41 13.25 11.86
N GLY A 72 -1.71 12.14 12.12
CA GLY A 72 -1.60 10.98 11.22
C GLY A 72 -0.58 11.20 10.08
N GLU A 73 0.00 12.39 9.94
CA GLU A 73 0.91 12.77 8.87
C GLU A 73 2.17 13.47 9.42
N PRO A 74 3.27 13.52 8.66
CA PRO A 74 3.48 13.04 7.29
C PRO A 74 3.60 11.52 7.20
N TYR A 75 3.39 10.97 5.99
CA TYR A 75 3.86 9.62 5.65
C TYR A 75 5.38 9.61 5.65
N ILE A 76 5.96 8.48 6.05
CA ILE A 76 7.41 8.32 6.10
C ILE A 76 7.82 7.28 5.06
N LEU A 77 8.66 7.69 4.10
CA LEU A 77 9.21 6.84 3.07
C LEU A 77 10.74 6.77 3.21
N ASN A 78 11.26 5.58 3.49
CA ASN A 78 12.70 5.33 3.53
C ASN A 78 13.25 5.23 2.10
N ILE A 79 13.51 6.37 1.47
CA ILE A 79 13.74 6.48 0.03
C ILE A 79 14.97 5.69 -0.45
N ASP A 80 16.03 5.60 0.35
CA ASP A 80 17.22 4.85 -0.03
C ASP A 80 16.94 3.34 0.01
N ALA A 81 16.17 2.86 1.01
CA ALA A 81 15.73 1.48 1.07
C ALA A 81 14.83 1.12 -0.12
N VAL A 82 13.92 2.02 -0.51
CA VAL A 82 13.07 1.87 -1.69
C VAL A 82 13.93 1.73 -2.96
N ASN A 83 14.90 2.61 -3.16
CA ASN A 83 15.77 2.57 -4.33
C ASN A 83 16.67 1.32 -4.36
N ARG A 84 17.12 0.84 -3.19
CA ARG A 84 17.84 -0.45 -3.12
C ARG A 84 16.97 -1.65 -3.47
N ALA A 85 15.67 -1.56 -3.19
CA ALA A 85 14.70 -2.63 -3.46
C ALA A 85 14.15 -2.64 -4.90
N LEU A 86 14.45 -1.64 -5.72
CA LEU A 86 14.08 -1.64 -7.13
C LEU A 86 14.52 -2.94 -7.83
N PRO A 87 13.77 -3.42 -8.85
CA PRO A 87 14.21 -4.51 -9.72
C PRO A 87 15.61 -4.25 -10.28
N LYS A 88 16.41 -5.31 -10.35
CA LYS A 88 17.83 -5.20 -10.74
C LYS A 88 18.01 -4.42 -12.06
N HIS A 89 17.23 -4.75 -13.08
CA HIS A 89 17.31 -4.08 -14.38
C HIS A 89 17.06 -2.54 -14.27
N GLN A 90 16.09 -2.12 -13.46
CA GLN A 90 15.83 -0.69 -13.27
C GLN A 90 16.98 0.03 -12.54
N ARG A 91 17.59 -0.61 -11.53
CA ARG A 91 18.77 -0.04 -10.85
C ARG A 91 19.97 0.09 -11.78
N GLU A 92 20.24 -0.94 -12.59
CA GLU A 92 21.36 -0.95 -13.54
C GLU A 92 21.14 0.03 -14.69
N LEU A 93 19.89 0.32 -15.07
CA LEU A 93 19.53 1.40 -15.98
C LEU A 93 19.61 2.79 -15.34
N GLY A 94 19.97 2.90 -14.06
CA GLY A 94 20.11 4.16 -13.34
C GLY A 94 18.77 4.82 -12.97
N LEU A 95 17.66 4.10 -13.04
CA LEU A 95 16.35 4.63 -12.69
C LEU A 95 16.21 4.82 -11.18
N LYS A 96 15.44 5.84 -10.78
CA LYS A 96 15.26 6.22 -9.37
C LYS A 96 13.78 6.49 -9.05
N VAL A 97 13.37 6.04 -7.87
CA VAL A 97 12.14 6.47 -7.22
C VAL A 97 12.43 7.77 -6.46
N ASN A 98 11.68 8.82 -6.77
CA ASN A 98 11.83 10.13 -6.11
C ASN A 98 10.71 10.38 -5.09
N THR A 99 9.59 9.69 -5.21
CA THR A 99 8.42 9.81 -4.32
C THR A 99 7.54 8.58 -4.43
N SER A 100 6.49 8.53 -3.59
CA SER A 100 5.43 7.53 -3.66
C SER A 100 4.08 8.21 -3.83
N ASN A 101 3.01 7.42 -3.95
CA ASN A 101 1.63 7.91 -3.97
C ASN A 101 1.11 8.18 -2.54
N LEU A 102 -0.14 8.63 -2.45
CA LEU A 102 -0.84 8.95 -1.20
C LEU A 102 -0.77 7.81 -0.16
N CYS A 103 -0.99 6.57 -0.60
CA CYS A 103 -1.03 5.41 0.28
C CYS A 103 0.35 4.73 0.46
N SER A 104 1.39 5.25 -0.18
CA SER A 104 2.80 4.80 -0.10
C SER A 104 3.08 3.37 -0.58
N GLU A 105 2.14 2.74 -1.31
CA GLU A 105 2.31 1.40 -1.86
C GLU A 105 2.94 1.39 -3.26
N ILE A 106 3.01 2.54 -3.95
CA ILE A 106 3.58 2.65 -5.30
C ILE A 106 4.96 3.28 -5.23
N THR A 107 5.97 2.52 -5.62
CA THR A 107 7.38 2.96 -5.64
C THR A 107 7.97 2.69 -7.03
N LEU A 108 7.54 3.50 -7.99
CA LEU A 108 7.95 3.42 -9.39
C LEU A 108 8.92 4.55 -9.75
N PRO A 109 9.84 4.35 -10.69
CA PRO A 109 10.78 5.37 -11.12
C PRO A 109 10.09 6.60 -11.73
N THR A 110 10.60 7.79 -11.40
CA THR A 110 10.17 9.08 -11.94
C THR A 110 11.37 9.94 -12.30
N GLY A 111 11.14 11.03 -13.03
CA GLY A 111 12.22 11.91 -13.50
C GLY A 111 12.86 11.43 -14.79
N ARG A 112 14.02 11.96 -15.11
CA ARG A 112 14.70 11.70 -16.39
C ARG A 112 15.38 10.34 -16.40
N ASP A 113 15.17 9.57 -17.46
CA ASP A 113 15.77 8.26 -17.64
C ASP A 113 17.05 8.27 -18.50
N GLN A 114 17.62 7.09 -18.75
CA GLN A 114 18.82 6.89 -19.57
C GLN A 114 18.68 7.34 -21.04
N HIS A 115 17.44 7.48 -21.52
CA HIS A 115 17.16 8.00 -22.87
C HIS A 115 16.91 9.50 -22.90
N GLY A 116 17.06 10.18 -21.75
CA GLY A 116 16.79 11.61 -21.61
C GLY A 116 15.29 11.97 -21.61
N GLN A 117 14.39 10.97 -21.44
CA GLN A 117 12.95 11.14 -21.39
C GLN A 117 12.48 11.24 -19.93
N ASP A 118 11.49 12.10 -19.70
CA ASP A 118 10.89 12.23 -18.39
C ASP A 118 9.85 11.11 -18.15
N ARG A 119 9.86 10.54 -16.95
CA ARG A 119 8.91 9.51 -16.49
C ARG A 119 7.96 10.07 -15.46
N THR A 120 6.72 9.60 -15.53
CA THR A 120 5.67 9.81 -14.52
C THR A 120 5.04 8.46 -14.22
N ALA A 121 5.06 8.04 -12.94
CA ALA A 121 4.55 6.74 -12.52
C ALA A 121 3.06 6.57 -12.81
N VAL A 122 2.67 5.38 -13.26
CA VAL A 122 1.27 4.99 -13.52
C VAL A 122 0.89 3.86 -12.58
N CYS A 123 -0.18 4.07 -11.82
CA CYS A 123 -0.71 3.11 -10.86
C CYS A 123 -1.77 2.23 -11.54
N CYS A 124 -1.47 0.94 -11.76
CA CYS A 124 -2.39 -0.04 -12.32
C CYS A 124 -2.50 -1.23 -11.36
N LEU A 125 -3.58 -1.29 -10.58
CA LEU A 125 -3.74 -2.19 -9.43
C LEU A 125 -4.92 -3.13 -9.56
N SER A 126 -4.78 -4.32 -8.95
CA SER A 126 -5.87 -5.23 -8.62
C SER A 126 -5.58 -5.93 -7.30
N SER A 127 -6.62 -6.47 -6.65
CA SER A 127 -6.46 -7.14 -5.35
C SER A 127 -7.29 -8.41 -5.29
N LEU A 128 -6.63 -9.54 -5.00
CA LEU A 128 -7.25 -10.84 -4.83
C LEU A 128 -7.96 -10.91 -3.47
N ASN A 129 -9.17 -11.45 -3.42
CA ASN A 129 -9.90 -11.61 -2.16
C ASN A 129 -9.50 -12.92 -1.47
N LEU A 130 -8.68 -12.83 -0.43
CA LEU A 130 -8.20 -13.97 0.34
C LEU A 130 -9.28 -14.66 1.16
N ALA A 131 -10.42 -14.02 1.41
CA ALA A 131 -11.55 -14.69 2.05
C ALA A 131 -12.05 -15.91 1.24
N TYR A 132 -11.75 -15.93 -0.05
CA TYR A 132 -12.08 -17.01 -0.99
C TYR A 132 -10.85 -17.84 -1.40
N TRP A 133 -9.76 -17.82 -0.61
CA TRP A 133 -8.51 -18.49 -0.90
C TRP A 133 -8.67 -19.93 -1.39
N PHE A 134 -9.41 -20.76 -0.66
CA PHE A 134 -9.61 -22.17 -0.99
C PHE A 134 -10.42 -22.43 -2.28
N GLN A 135 -11.12 -21.42 -2.80
CA GLN A 135 -11.87 -21.52 -4.04
C GLN A 135 -10.98 -21.34 -5.27
N TRP A 136 -9.93 -20.52 -5.13
CA TRP A 136 -9.10 -20.16 -6.27
C TRP A 136 -7.63 -20.60 -6.17
N GLU A 137 -7.12 -21.00 -4.98
CA GLU A 137 -5.70 -21.37 -4.81
C GLU A 137 -5.23 -22.48 -5.77
N LYS A 138 -6.14 -23.40 -6.13
CA LYS A 138 -5.88 -24.54 -7.01
C LYS A 138 -6.27 -24.29 -8.46
N HIS A 139 -6.85 -23.12 -8.76
CA HIS A 139 -7.22 -22.79 -10.13
C HIS A 139 -5.95 -22.48 -10.93
N PRO A 140 -5.71 -23.20 -12.05
CA PRO A 140 -4.39 -23.20 -12.69
C PRO A 140 -4.03 -21.85 -13.31
N THR A 141 -4.99 -21.04 -13.73
CA THR A 141 -4.78 -19.79 -14.47
C THR A 141 -5.29 -18.55 -13.73
N PHE A 142 -5.86 -18.67 -12.50
CA PHE A 142 -6.53 -17.55 -11.86
C PHE A 142 -5.65 -16.29 -11.71
N VAL A 143 -4.43 -16.45 -11.20
CA VAL A 143 -3.50 -15.33 -11.02
C VAL A 143 -2.98 -14.86 -12.40
N GLU A 144 -2.72 -15.77 -13.32
CA GLU A 144 -2.35 -15.44 -14.70
C GLU A 144 -3.41 -14.58 -15.39
N ASP A 145 -4.68 -14.98 -15.28
CA ASP A 145 -5.81 -14.26 -15.89
C ASP A 145 -5.92 -12.83 -15.33
N VAL A 146 -5.71 -12.64 -14.01
CA VAL A 146 -5.68 -11.30 -13.40
C VAL A 146 -4.47 -10.49 -13.88
N MET A 147 -3.28 -11.10 -14.00
CA MET A 147 -2.10 -10.42 -14.53
C MET A 147 -2.30 -10.03 -16.01
N ARG A 148 -2.92 -10.89 -16.80
CA ARG A 148 -3.31 -10.63 -18.21
C ARG A 148 -4.33 -9.50 -18.30
N PHE A 149 -5.31 -9.47 -17.39
CA PHE A 149 -6.27 -8.37 -17.29
C PHE A 149 -5.57 -7.03 -16.97
N LEU A 150 -4.65 -7.01 -16.02
CA LEU A 150 -3.86 -5.81 -15.69
C LEU A 150 -3.01 -5.33 -16.87
N ASP A 151 -2.39 -6.26 -17.62
CA ASP A 151 -1.65 -5.91 -18.84
C ASP A 151 -2.56 -5.27 -19.89
N ASN A 152 -3.79 -5.78 -20.04
CA ASN A 152 -4.76 -5.21 -20.97
C ASN A 152 -5.23 -3.80 -20.53
N VAL A 153 -5.51 -3.58 -19.24
CA VAL A 153 -5.87 -2.27 -18.71
C VAL A 153 -4.75 -1.26 -18.92
N LEU A 154 -3.51 -1.68 -18.66
CA LEU A 154 -2.35 -0.83 -18.89
C LEU A 154 -2.14 -0.53 -20.39
N GLN A 155 -2.37 -1.51 -21.26
CA GLN A 155 -2.31 -1.31 -22.71
C GLN A 155 -3.38 -0.32 -23.18
N ASP A 156 -4.60 -0.45 -22.67
CA ASP A 156 -5.69 0.49 -22.99
C ASP A 156 -5.33 1.94 -22.60
N PHE A 157 -4.71 2.13 -21.44
CA PHE A 157 -4.18 3.43 -21.04
C PHE A 157 -3.09 3.93 -22.02
N ILE A 158 -2.14 3.08 -22.41
CA ILE A 158 -1.06 3.45 -23.33
C ILE A 158 -1.63 3.91 -24.67
N ASP A 159 -2.65 3.22 -25.18
CA ASP A 159 -3.26 3.48 -26.48
C ASP A 159 -4.16 4.71 -26.48
N ARG A 160 -4.82 5.01 -25.36
CA ARG A 160 -5.85 6.07 -25.24
C ARG A 160 -5.49 7.21 -24.28
N ALA A 161 -4.26 7.25 -23.76
CA ALA A 161 -3.84 8.34 -22.89
C ALA A 161 -4.07 9.70 -23.58
N PRO A 162 -4.78 10.65 -22.94
CA PRO A 162 -5.04 11.95 -23.51
C PRO A 162 -3.77 12.78 -23.65
N ASP A 163 -3.86 13.83 -24.49
CA ASP A 163 -2.81 14.83 -24.62
C ASP A 163 -2.44 15.43 -23.24
N GLY A 164 -1.16 15.68 -23.01
CA GLY A 164 -0.63 16.13 -21.73
C GLY A 164 -0.21 15.01 -20.78
N MET A 165 -0.45 13.74 -21.13
CA MET A 165 -0.02 12.57 -20.35
C MET A 165 1.14 11.78 -21.00
N GLU A 166 1.90 12.41 -21.88
CA GLU A 166 2.98 11.74 -22.65
C GLU A 166 4.03 11.10 -21.76
N LYS A 167 4.40 11.75 -20.65
CA LYS A 167 5.38 11.22 -19.68
C LYS A 167 4.86 9.97 -18.97
N ALA A 168 3.57 9.95 -18.61
CA ALA A 168 2.91 8.81 -17.98
C ALA A 168 2.76 7.65 -18.99
N ARG A 169 2.30 7.95 -20.21
CA ARG A 169 2.22 6.98 -21.31
C ARG A 169 3.59 6.35 -21.61
N TYR A 170 4.64 7.17 -21.67
CA TYR A 170 6.00 6.70 -21.88
C TYR A 170 6.45 5.77 -20.76
N SER A 171 6.26 6.13 -19.49
CA SER A 171 6.58 5.27 -18.35
C SER A 171 5.84 3.95 -18.42
N ALA A 172 4.51 4.00 -18.61
CA ALA A 172 3.67 2.82 -18.71
C ALA A 172 4.15 1.86 -19.82
N MET A 173 4.53 2.39 -20.99
CA MET A 173 5.05 1.62 -22.10
C MET A 173 6.41 1.00 -21.75
N ARG A 174 7.33 1.77 -21.11
CA ARG A 174 8.70 1.34 -20.84
C ARG A 174 8.78 0.25 -19.80
N GLU A 175 8.12 0.41 -18.67
CA GLU A 175 8.25 -0.48 -17.52
C GLU A 175 7.12 -1.51 -17.39
N ARG A 176 5.96 -1.22 -17.95
CA ARG A 176 4.72 -2.04 -17.86
C ARG A 176 4.44 -2.52 -16.44
N SER A 177 4.73 -1.69 -15.45
CA SER A 177 4.53 -2.04 -14.04
C SER A 177 3.06 -2.16 -13.69
N VAL A 178 2.72 -3.25 -12.99
CA VAL A 178 1.40 -3.51 -12.42
C VAL A 178 1.53 -3.87 -10.95
N GLY A 179 0.46 -3.73 -10.19
CA GLY A 179 0.45 -4.01 -8.76
C GLY A 179 -0.66 -4.98 -8.38
N LEU A 180 -0.37 -6.27 -8.40
CA LEU A 180 -1.28 -7.27 -7.86
C LEU A 180 -1.13 -7.32 -6.34
N GLY A 181 -2.21 -7.01 -5.62
CA GLY A 181 -2.29 -7.08 -4.17
C GLY A 181 -3.35 -8.04 -3.69
N VAL A 182 -3.75 -7.89 -2.44
CA VAL A 182 -4.77 -8.71 -1.80
C VAL A 182 -5.69 -7.87 -0.91
N MET A 183 -6.86 -8.42 -0.57
CA MET A 183 -7.76 -7.98 0.48
C MET A 183 -8.31 -9.20 1.22
N GLY A 184 -8.95 -9.00 2.35
CA GLY A 184 -9.63 -10.08 3.07
C GLY A 184 -8.73 -10.97 3.93
N PHE A 185 -7.48 -10.59 4.18
CA PHE A 185 -6.56 -11.42 4.96
C PHE A 185 -7.02 -11.63 6.41
N HIS A 186 -7.42 -10.54 7.10
CA HIS A 186 -7.93 -10.65 8.47
C HIS A 186 -9.22 -11.46 8.52
N GLY A 187 -10.16 -11.21 7.60
CA GLY A 187 -11.40 -11.99 7.52
C GLY A 187 -11.15 -13.48 7.26
N PHE A 188 -10.13 -13.82 6.44
CA PHE A 188 -9.69 -15.20 6.26
C PHE A 188 -9.20 -15.81 7.59
N LEU A 189 -8.31 -15.12 8.32
CA LEU A 189 -7.81 -15.61 9.59
C LEU A 189 -8.95 -15.84 10.61
N GLN A 190 -9.88 -14.90 10.70
CA GLN A 190 -11.06 -15.06 11.57
C GLN A 190 -11.92 -16.24 11.17
N SER A 191 -12.13 -16.49 9.88
CA SER A 191 -12.88 -17.65 9.39
C SER A 191 -12.24 -18.99 9.74
N MET A 192 -10.93 -18.98 10.00
CA MET A 192 -10.11 -20.13 10.35
C MET A 192 -9.84 -20.23 11.86
N ASN A 193 -10.40 -19.33 12.67
CA ASN A 193 -10.11 -19.18 14.10
C ASN A 193 -8.60 -19.06 14.38
N VAL A 194 -7.90 -18.27 13.57
CA VAL A 194 -6.47 -18.02 13.69
C VAL A 194 -6.23 -16.63 14.29
N PRO A 195 -5.60 -16.53 15.47
CA PRO A 195 -5.24 -15.25 16.07
C PRO A 195 -4.28 -14.45 15.18
N TRP A 196 -4.51 -13.13 15.10
CA TRP A 196 -3.74 -12.21 14.25
C TRP A 196 -2.24 -12.25 14.56
N GLU A 197 -1.84 -12.20 15.84
CA GLU A 197 -0.44 -12.23 16.26
C GLU A 197 0.16 -13.64 16.29
N GLY A 198 -0.61 -14.66 15.97
CA GLY A 198 -0.20 -16.06 16.06
C GLY A 198 0.82 -16.49 15.01
N VAL A 199 1.58 -17.56 15.34
CA VAL A 199 2.50 -18.19 14.39
C VAL A 199 1.77 -18.74 13.17
N ALA A 200 0.54 -19.21 13.33
CA ALA A 200 -0.30 -19.70 12.26
C ALA A 200 -0.63 -18.58 11.25
N ALA A 201 -0.90 -17.34 11.70
CA ALA A 201 -1.12 -16.20 10.82
C ALA A 201 0.12 -15.90 9.96
N LYS A 202 1.33 -15.95 10.55
CA LYS A 202 2.59 -15.80 9.80
C LYS A 202 2.78 -16.91 8.77
N SER A 203 2.40 -18.13 9.09
CA SER A 203 2.47 -19.29 8.18
C SER A 203 1.52 -19.12 7.00
N TRP A 204 0.29 -18.68 7.23
CA TRP A 204 -0.68 -18.38 6.19
C TRP A 204 -0.20 -17.24 5.29
N ASN A 205 0.27 -16.15 5.87
CA ASN A 205 0.85 -15.04 5.11
C ASN A 205 1.97 -15.54 4.18
N LYS A 206 2.95 -16.27 4.72
CA LYS A 206 4.06 -16.80 3.92
C LYS A 206 3.59 -17.73 2.81
N ARG A 207 2.63 -18.64 3.09
CA ARG A 207 2.09 -19.59 2.12
C ARG A 207 1.39 -18.86 0.98
N MET A 208 0.47 -17.93 1.30
CA MET A 208 -0.33 -17.21 0.32
C MET A 208 0.55 -16.34 -0.60
N PHE A 209 1.43 -15.53 -0.01
CA PHE A 209 2.27 -14.65 -0.79
C PHE A 209 3.34 -15.38 -1.60
N LYS A 210 3.86 -16.51 -1.11
CA LYS A 210 4.75 -17.38 -1.90
C LYS A 210 4.02 -17.92 -3.15
N HIS A 211 2.77 -18.35 -2.99
CA HIS A 211 1.95 -18.84 -4.10
C HIS A 211 1.65 -17.74 -5.11
N ILE A 212 1.10 -16.60 -4.66
CA ILE A 212 0.74 -15.47 -5.53
C ILE A 212 1.98 -14.96 -6.27
N ARG A 213 3.11 -14.80 -5.57
CA ARG A 213 4.35 -14.34 -6.17
C ARG A 213 4.84 -15.29 -7.27
N ALA A 214 4.87 -16.59 -7.01
CA ALA A 214 5.30 -17.57 -7.99
C ALA A 214 4.42 -17.56 -9.24
N GLN A 215 3.10 -17.44 -9.08
CA GLN A 215 2.15 -17.35 -10.19
C GLN A 215 2.31 -16.03 -10.97
N ALA A 216 2.50 -14.90 -10.29
CA ALA A 216 2.70 -13.61 -10.93
C ALA A 216 4.03 -13.56 -11.71
N ASP A 217 5.10 -14.16 -11.17
CA ASP A 217 6.39 -14.28 -11.87
C ASP A 217 6.26 -15.15 -13.12
N ALA A 218 5.59 -16.30 -13.02
CA ALA A 218 5.33 -17.17 -14.16
C ALA A 218 4.48 -16.48 -15.25
N ALA A 219 3.43 -15.77 -14.85
CA ALA A 219 2.58 -14.99 -15.75
C ALA A 219 3.36 -13.89 -16.48
N SER A 220 4.30 -13.23 -15.80
CA SER A 220 5.14 -12.20 -16.43
C SER A 220 6.01 -12.79 -17.56
N VAL A 221 6.64 -13.93 -17.31
CA VAL A 221 7.45 -14.60 -18.33
C VAL A 221 6.59 -15.11 -19.50
N LEU A 222 5.42 -15.70 -19.19
CA LEU A 222 4.48 -16.18 -20.21
C LEU A 222 4.02 -15.03 -21.12
N LEU A 223 3.57 -13.93 -20.52
CA LEU A 223 3.12 -12.75 -21.28
C LEU A 223 4.28 -12.06 -22.03
N ALA A 224 5.51 -12.14 -21.54
CA ALA A 224 6.68 -11.68 -22.29
C ALA A 224 6.92 -12.53 -23.54
N ASN A 225 6.71 -13.85 -23.47
CA ASN A 225 6.82 -14.73 -24.63
C ASN A 225 5.71 -14.49 -25.67
N GLU A 226 4.49 -14.20 -25.21
CA GLU A 226 3.33 -13.96 -26.09
C GLU A 226 3.33 -12.56 -26.71
N ARG A 227 3.69 -11.52 -25.94
CA ARG A 227 3.47 -10.11 -26.28
C ARG A 227 4.76 -9.27 -26.30
N GLY A 228 5.89 -9.88 -25.99
CA GLY A 228 7.18 -9.23 -25.85
C GLY A 228 7.45 -8.75 -24.41
N ALA A 229 8.71 -8.75 -24.02
CA ALA A 229 9.18 -8.18 -22.77
C ALA A 229 8.94 -6.67 -22.72
N CYS A 230 8.76 -6.10 -21.52
CA CYS A 230 8.73 -4.64 -21.41
C CYS A 230 10.09 -4.05 -21.83
N PRO A 231 10.11 -2.86 -22.44
CA PRO A 231 11.34 -2.28 -22.97
C PRO A 231 12.47 -2.16 -21.94
N ASP A 232 12.18 -1.80 -20.69
CA ASP A 232 13.20 -1.70 -19.64
C ASP A 232 13.84 -3.07 -19.31
N ALA A 233 13.05 -4.14 -19.27
CA ALA A 233 13.57 -5.48 -19.07
C ALA A 233 14.36 -5.95 -20.28
N LYS A 234 13.87 -5.66 -21.50
CA LYS A 234 14.53 -6.00 -22.76
C LYS A 234 15.88 -5.30 -22.91
N ASP A 235 15.98 -4.02 -22.56
CA ASP A 235 17.24 -3.25 -22.62
C ASP A 235 18.31 -3.83 -21.69
N TYR A 236 17.90 -4.55 -20.66
CA TYR A 236 18.79 -5.25 -19.74
C TYR A 236 18.97 -6.75 -20.06
N GLY A 237 18.32 -7.26 -21.10
CA GLY A 237 18.42 -8.65 -21.52
C GLY A 237 17.59 -9.64 -20.70
N ILE A 238 16.52 -9.17 -20.05
CA ILE A 238 15.60 -9.98 -19.25
C ILE A 238 14.27 -10.16 -19.99
N ASN A 239 13.73 -11.38 -19.97
CA ASN A 239 12.44 -11.71 -20.59
C ASN A 239 11.32 -11.62 -19.56
N GLU A 240 10.92 -10.40 -19.19
CA GLU A 240 9.84 -10.09 -18.24
C GLU A 240 8.85 -9.10 -18.87
N ARG A 241 7.54 -9.41 -18.77
CA ARG A 241 6.49 -8.48 -19.24
C ARG A 241 6.37 -7.25 -18.37
N PHE A 242 6.60 -7.38 -17.07
CA PHE A 242 6.41 -6.35 -16.06
C PHE A 242 7.70 -6.09 -15.29
N SER A 243 8.08 -4.83 -15.11
CA SER A 243 9.17 -4.47 -14.20
C SER A 243 8.77 -4.66 -12.73
N HIS A 244 7.53 -4.26 -12.37
CA HIS A 244 6.93 -4.53 -11.07
C HIS A 244 5.65 -5.33 -11.25
N LYS A 245 5.37 -6.27 -10.34
CA LYS A 245 4.26 -7.23 -10.45
C LYS A 245 3.27 -7.14 -9.30
N MET A 246 3.72 -6.75 -8.12
CA MET A 246 2.93 -6.79 -6.90
C MET A 246 2.97 -5.47 -6.14
N SER A 247 1.82 -5.09 -5.57
CA SER A 247 1.67 -3.96 -4.66
C SER A 247 0.45 -4.18 -3.77
N LEU A 248 0.55 -3.82 -2.49
CA LEU A 248 -0.54 -3.99 -1.52
C LEU A 248 -1.31 -2.68 -1.35
N ALA A 249 -2.32 -2.49 -2.18
CA ALA A 249 -3.21 -1.35 -2.05
C ALA A 249 -4.09 -1.46 -0.79
N PRO A 250 -4.51 -0.33 -0.19
CA PRO A 250 -5.38 -0.32 0.99
C PRO A 250 -6.76 -0.97 0.77
N THR A 251 -7.26 -0.96 -0.45
CA THR A 251 -8.59 -1.50 -0.85
C THR A 251 -9.79 -0.94 -0.05
N ALA A 252 -9.67 0.30 0.46
CA ALA A 252 -10.65 0.89 1.37
C ALA A 252 -12.10 0.89 0.84
N SER A 253 -12.28 1.07 -0.47
CA SER A 253 -13.61 1.09 -1.12
C SER A 253 -13.95 -0.26 -1.76
N ILE A 254 -13.01 -0.88 -2.49
CA ILE A 254 -13.31 -2.12 -3.22
C ILE A 254 -13.53 -3.31 -2.29
N SER A 255 -12.94 -3.34 -1.09
CA SER A 255 -13.18 -4.38 -0.10
C SER A 255 -14.64 -4.41 0.36
N ILE A 256 -15.30 -3.24 0.42
CA ILE A 256 -16.73 -3.13 0.72
C ILE A 256 -17.56 -3.77 -0.39
N ILE A 257 -17.28 -3.41 -1.65
CA ILE A 257 -17.98 -3.95 -2.84
C ILE A 257 -17.73 -5.45 -2.97
N ALA A 258 -16.54 -5.93 -2.61
CA ALA A 258 -16.15 -7.34 -2.63
C ALA A 258 -16.73 -8.16 -1.44
N GLY A 259 -17.93 -7.83 -0.99
CA GLY A 259 -18.63 -8.55 0.07
C GLY A 259 -18.19 -8.15 1.48
N ASN A 260 -17.78 -6.89 1.66
CA ASN A 260 -17.33 -6.35 2.94
C ASN A 260 -16.14 -7.15 3.52
N ALA A 261 -15.16 -7.45 2.66
CA ALA A 261 -13.90 -8.07 3.06
C ALA A 261 -13.08 -7.11 3.94
N SER A 262 -12.16 -7.63 4.74
CA SER A 262 -11.20 -6.77 5.43
C SER A 262 -10.27 -6.06 4.43
N PRO A 263 -9.91 -4.78 4.66
CA PRO A 263 -9.11 -4.02 3.69
C PRO A 263 -7.66 -4.51 3.66
N GLY A 264 -7.12 -4.70 2.47
CA GLY A 264 -5.73 -5.09 2.26
C GLY A 264 -5.32 -6.30 3.11
N ILE A 265 -4.23 -6.13 3.83
CA ILE A 265 -3.72 -7.07 4.85
C ILE A 265 -3.96 -6.55 6.27
N GLU A 266 -4.79 -5.53 6.43
CA GLU A 266 -5.04 -4.88 7.71
C GLU A 266 -6.14 -5.60 8.49
N PRO A 267 -6.12 -5.56 9.84
CA PRO A 267 -7.27 -5.95 10.62
C PRO A 267 -8.41 -4.94 10.42
N ILE A 268 -9.66 -5.40 10.57
CA ILE A 268 -10.79 -4.47 10.64
C ILE A 268 -10.64 -3.57 11.87
N ALA A 269 -11.02 -2.29 11.71
CA ALA A 269 -10.79 -1.29 12.75
C ALA A 269 -11.59 -1.55 14.04
N ALA A 270 -12.80 -2.15 13.93
CA ALA A 270 -13.66 -2.48 15.05
C ALA A 270 -14.65 -3.57 14.67
N ASN A 271 -15.16 -4.33 15.67
CA ASN A 271 -16.16 -5.37 15.43
C ASN A 271 -17.55 -4.82 15.12
N VAL A 272 -17.80 -3.55 15.46
CA VAL A 272 -18.99 -2.80 15.04
C VAL A 272 -18.57 -1.35 14.77
N PHE A 273 -19.04 -0.78 13.67
CA PHE A 273 -18.77 0.60 13.29
C PHE A 273 -19.87 1.15 12.38
N LEU A 274 -19.94 2.49 12.31
CA LEU A 274 -20.82 3.18 11.38
C LEU A 274 -20.06 3.46 10.08
N GLN A 275 -20.53 2.86 9.01
CA GLN A 275 -20.05 3.15 7.66
C GLN A 275 -20.88 4.27 7.07
N LYS A 276 -20.24 5.41 6.81
CA LYS A 276 -20.86 6.55 6.13
C LYS A 276 -20.69 6.43 4.63
N THR A 277 -21.79 6.53 3.90
CA THR A 277 -21.84 6.55 2.44
C THR A 277 -22.64 7.77 1.98
N LEU A 278 -22.64 8.03 0.68
CA LEU A 278 -23.52 9.06 0.09
C LEU A 278 -25.02 8.78 0.33
N SER A 279 -25.38 7.50 0.49
CA SER A 279 -26.77 7.08 0.72
C SER A 279 -27.17 7.08 2.19
N GLY A 280 -26.26 7.34 3.12
CA GLY A 280 -26.53 7.34 4.55
C GLY A 280 -25.46 6.65 5.39
N SER A 281 -25.77 6.44 6.66
CA SER A 281 -24.91 5.74 7.62
C SER A 281 -25.48 4.37 7.95
N PHE A 282 -24.65 3.35 7.82
CA PHE A 282 -25.02 1.96 8.06
C PHE A 282 -24.20 1.38 9.20
N SER A 283 -24.84 0.68 10.15
CA SER A 283 -24.14 -0.09 11.16
C SER A 283 -23.62 -1.38 10.54
N VAL A 284 -22.31 -1.58 10.58
CA VAL A 284 -21.65 -2.79 10.09
C VAL A 284 -21.17 -3.59 11.29
N ARG A 285 -21.57 -4.87 11.34
CA ARG A 285 -21.13 -5.86 12.34
C ARG A 285 -20.11 -6.81 11.70
N ASN A 286 -19.10 -7.19 12.46
CA ASN A 286 -18.14 -8.21 12.02
C ASN A 286 -18.87 -9.55 11.89
N ARG A 287 -19.00 -10.04 10.66
CA ARG A 287 -19.74 -11.28 10.34
C ARG A 287 -19.14 -12.53 10.98
N HIS A 288 -17.83 -12.57 11.18
CA HIS A 288 -17.16 -13.72 11.80
C HIS A 288 -17.44 -13.76 13.30
N LEU A 289 -17.38 -12.60 13.97
CA LEU A 289 -17.81 -12.48 15.36
C LEU A 289 -19.30 -12.78 15.51
N GLN A 290 -20.14 -12.30 14.60
CA GLN A 290 -21.58 -12.59 14.65
C GLN A 290 -21.85 -14.09 14.56
N LYS A 291 -21.15 -14.79 13.66
CA LYS A 291 -21.26 -16.26 13.56
C LYS A 291 -20.85 -16.93 14.88
N LEU A 292 -19.72 -16.53 15.46
CA LEU A 292 -19.26 -17.07 16.74
C LEU A 292 -20.24 -16.79 17.89
N LEU A 293 -20.80 -15.59 17.97
CA LEU A 293 -21.82 -15.24 18.95
C LEU A 293 -23.10 -16.08 18.78
N ALA A 294 -23.53 -16.29 17.53
CA ALA A 294 -24.69 -17.14 17.23
C ALA A 294 -24.47 -18.61 17.66
N GLU A 295 -23.28 -19.17 17.36
CA GLU A 295 -22.88 -20.50 17.77
C GLU A 295 -22.90 -20.69 19.32
N LYS A 296 -22.56 -19.61 20.04
CA LYS A 296 -22.59 -19.55 21.51
C LYS A 296 -23.99 -19.17 22.08
N GLY A 297 -24.99 -18.91 21.25
CA GLY A 297 -26.31 -18.45 21.67
C GLY A 297 -26.30 -17.03 22.27
N ARG A 298 -25.35 -16.18 21.87
CA ARG A 298 -25.11 -14.83 22.38
C ARG A 298 -25.23 -13.73 21.31
N ASP A 299 -25.74 -14.00 20.14
CA ASP A 299 -25.98 -12.97 19.09
C ASP A 299 -27.26 -12.18 19.43
N THR A 300 -27.15 -11.29 20.41
CA THR A 300 -28.24 -10.45 20.90
C THR A 300 -27.92 -8.97 20.80
N ASP A 301 -28.94 -8.13 20.74
CA ASP A 301 -28.74 -6.67 20.63
C ASP A 301 -28.08 -6.08 21.89
N GLU A 302 -28.25 -6.67 23.06
CA GLU A 302 -27.56 -6.27 24.30
C GLU A 302 -26.04 -6.48 24.16
N ILE A 303 -25.60 -7.61 23.62
CA ILE A 303 -24.17 -7.89 23.41
C ILE A 303 -23.59 -6.93 22.36
N TRP A 304 -24.29 -6.69 21.25
CA TRP A 304 -23.83 -5.74 20.24
C TRP A 304 -23.81 -4.29 20.76
N SER A 305 -24.77 -3.92 21.60
CA SER A 305 -24.75 -2.61 22.26
C SER A 305 -23.54 -2.46 23.19
N SER A 306 -23.21 -3.50 23.96
CA SER A 306 -22.03 -3.49 24.84
C SER A 306 -20.72 -3.37 24.03
N ILE A 307 -20.60 -4.09 22.90
CA ILE A 307 -19.46 -3.99 21.98
C ILE A 307 -19.35 -2.58 21.42
N THR A 308 -20.48 -1.95 21.05
CA THR A 308 -20.50 -0.57 20.56
C THR A 308 -20.01 0.41 21.62
N THR A 309 -20.47 0.27 22.86
CA THR A 309 -20.06 1.13 23.99
C THR A 309 -18.56 1.02 24.28
N THR A 310 -17.97 -0.16 24.06
CA THR A 310 -16.53 -0.41 24.21
C THR A 310 -15.74 -0.16 22.93
N LYS A 311 -16.25 0.69 22.03
CA LYS A 311 -15.61 1.10 20.76
C LYS A 311 -15.26 -0.07 19.85
N GLY A 312 -16.10 -1.10 19.83
CA GLY A 312 -15.92 -2.28 19.00
C GLY A 312 -15.02 -3.37 19.60
N SER A 313 -14.55 -3.20 20.84
CA SER A 313 -13.77 -4.21 21.56
C SER A 313 -14.68 -5.29 22.14
N VAL A 314 -14.19 -6.53 22.19
CA VAL A 314 -14.85 -7.70 22.81
C VAL A 314 -14.14 -8.18 24.08
N GLN A 315 -13.10 -7.46 24.54
CA GLN A 315 -12.28 -7.85 25.69
C GLN A 315 -13.03 -7.94 27.02
N HIS A 316 -14.22 -7.34 27.11
CA HIS A 316 -15.08 -7.35 28.27
C HIS A 316 -16.07 -8.53 28.29
N LEU A 317 -16.09 -9.36 27.24
CA LEU A 317 -16.99 -10.48 27.11
C LEU A 317 -16.35 -11.77 27.63
N ASP A 318 -16.51 -12.04 28.93
CA ASP A 318 -15.84 -13.15 29.65
C ASP A 318 -16.12 -14.54 29.03
N PHE A 319 -17.22 -14.69 28.27
CA PHE A 319 -17.55 -15.93 27.59
C PHE A 319 -16.79 -16.15 26.27
N LEU A 320 -16.10 -15.12 25.75
CA LEU A 320 -15.14 -15.20 24.66
C LEU A 320 -13.75 -15.39 25.28
N THR A 321 -13.38 -16.59 25.58
CA THR A 321 -12.08 -16.91 26.12
C THR A 321 -11.04 -17.02 25.02
N GLN A 322 -10.39 -17.88 24.65
CA GLN A 322 -9.32 -17.96 23.65
C GLN A 322 -9.82 -18.11 22.19
N ASP A 323 -11.07 -17.77 21.94
CA ASP A 323 -11.69 -17.83 20.58
C ASP A 323 -11.36 -16.53 19.74
#